data_7d0558c82764a634e7a45b77388069bc
#
_entry.id   7d0558c82764a634e7a45b77388069bc
#
_cell.length_a   1.000
_cell.length_b   1.000
_cell.length_c   1.000
_cell.angle_alpha   90.00
_cell.angle_beta   90.00
_cell.angle_gamma   90.00
#
_symmetry.space_group_name_H-M   'P 1'
#
loop_
_entity.id
_entity.type
_entity.pdbx_description
1 polymer ?
#
loop_
_entity_poly.entity_id
_entity_poly.type
_entity_poly.pdbx_seq_one_letter_code
_entity_poly.pdbx_strand_id
1 'polypeptide(L)'
;MKRTLLLIAAVVLLLPLHAAKKAKHVQTEREYWCSLAYQMAQPVLENMAKGELQKNMQTEFSPSFDNRDRSVVYMETFGRLMAGIAPWLTLPDDDTAEGRQRQQLREWALAAYKNSVDPDSPDYLCWGKAGQNLVDAAYIAESFLRAWDTLWMPLDEVTKQRYIKEFQGMRKIDPPYTNWFLFSSTIESLLAKAGAQYDEFRVNTACRKVEEWYVGDGWYADGPVFAFDYYSSYVFHAMYLETLQAMVDAKANTRLDYQKYHDRALKRAQKFAIILERFISPEGTFPVVGRSIPYRMAVMQPLALMAWYQTLPAELSNGQVRAALTKVFHRMFDVPKNFNEGGYLTIGFCGSQPDIADWYTNNGSLYMTSLAFMPLGLPADHPFWTDAPEPWTQVKAWGGQPFPKDHRWSDDIRTHDKW
;
A
#
# COMPACT_ATOMS: atom_id res chain seq x y z
N MET A 1 -2.55 97.07 -20.81
CA MET A 1 -3.06 95.79 -21.19
C MET A 1 -2.07 94.71 -20.67
N LYS A 2 -2.36 94.07 -19.54
CA LYS A 2 -1.53 92.99 -18.94
C LYS A 2 -2.28 91.70 -19.14
N ARG A 3 -1.70 90.77 -19.87
CA ARG A 3 -2.22 89.39 -20.03
C ARG A 3 -1.66 88.55 -18.92
N THR A 4 -2.53 88.00 -18.06
CA THR A 4 -2.19 87.02 -17.00
C THR A 4 -2.31 85.64 -17.60
N LEU A 5 -1.20 84.82 -17.61
CA LEU A 5 -1.19 83.41 -17.93
C LEU A 5 -1.53 82.59 -16.66
N LEU A 6 -2.57 81.83 -16.73
CA LEU A 6 -2.87 80.78 -15.72
C LEU A 6 -2.12 79.46 -16.07
N LEU A 7 -1.19 79.08 -15.23
CA LEU A 7 -0.58 77.73 -15.27
C LEU A 7 -1.46 76.74 -14.45
N ILE A 8 -2.03 75.72 -15.12
CA ILE A 8 -2.71 74.61 -14.46
C ILE A 8 -1.66 73.50 -14.23
N ALA A 9 -1.31 73.28 -12.97
CA ALA A 9 -0.45 72.16 -12.56
C ALA A 9 -1.28 70.92 -12.41
N ALA A 10 -1.11 69.91 -13.28
CA ALA A 10 -1.70 68.57 -13.12
C ALA A 10 -0.88 67.79 -12.12
N VAL A 11 -1.45 67.51 -10.94
CA VAL A 11 -0.88 66.61 -9.95
C VAL A 11 -1.25 65.19 -10.33
N VAL A 12 -0.31 64.42 -10.88
CA VAL A 12 -0.45 62.97 -11.12
C VAL A 12 -0.20 62.26 -9.79
N LEU A 13 -1.26 61.77 -9.16
CA LEU A 13 -1.17 60.88 -8.01
C LEU A 13 -0.67 59.50 -8.47
N LEU A 14 0.62 59.23 -8.31
CA LEU A 14 1.18 57.86 -8.41
C LEU A 14 0.76 57.06 -7.18
N LEU A 15 -0.31 56.25 -7.31
CA LEU A 15 -0.63 55.21 -6.34
C LEU A 15 0.41 54.08 -6.46
N PRO A 16 1.06 53.66 -5.37
CA PRO A 16 1.97 52.50 -5.44
C PRO A 16 1.13 51.24 -5.68
N LEU A 17 1.31 50.60 -6.84
CA LEU A 17 0.84 49.25 -7.08
C LEU A 17 1.59 48.33 -6.12
N HIS A 18 0.99 48.01 -4.97
CA HIS A 18 1.44 46.90 -4.13
C HIS A 18 1.13 45.62 -4.90
N ALA A 19 2.12 45.06 -5.58
CA ALA A 19 2.06 43.67 -6.03
C ALA A 19 1.91 42.78 -4.80
N ALA A 20 0.70 42.30 -4.58
CA ALA A 20 0.45 41.31 -3.57
C ALA A 20 1.38 40.13 -3.83
N LYS A 21 2.39 39.90 -2.98
CA LYS A 21 3.20 38.70 -2.99
C LYS A 21 2.21 37.54 -2.81
N LYS A 22 2.02 36.71 -3.84
CA LYS A 22 1.28 35.44 -3.71
C LYS A 22 1.86 34.73 -2.51
N ALA A 23 1.05 34.52 -1.48
CA ALA A 23 1.44 33.72 -0.33
C ALA A 23 1.96 32.36 -0.87
N LYS A 24 3.14 31.95 -0.42
CA LYS A 24 3.72 30.68 -0.82
C LYS A 24 2.75 29.60 -0.35
N HIS A 25 2.20 28.83 -1.28
CA HIS A 25 1.32 27.70 -0.94
C HIS A 25 2.09 26.75 -0.02
N VAL A 26 1.56 26.49 1.16
CA VAL A 26 2.11 25.48 2.08
C VAL A 26 1.42 24.16 1.75
N GLN A 27 2.19 23.19 1.30
CA GLN A 27 1.71 21.89 0.92
C GLN A 27 1.04 21.22 2.13
N THR A 28 -0.19 20.73 1.96
CA THR A 28 -0.89 19.95 2.98
C THR A 28 -0.31 18.52 3.07
N GLU A 29 -0.59 17.81 4.17
CA GLU A 29 -0.16 16.41 4.33
C GLU A 29 -0.73 15.53 3.19
N ARG A 30 -2.01 15.72 2.81
CA ARG A 30 -2.61 14.99 1.68
C ARG A 30 -1.89 15.28 0.36
N GLU A 31 -1.61 16.53 0.05
CA GLU A 31 -0.88 16.89 -1.17
C GLU A 31 0.52 16.29 -1.20
N TYR A 32 1.19 16.21 -0.05
CA TYR A 32 2.48 15.54 0.06
C TYR A 32 2.36 14.03 -0.24
N TRP A 33 1.38 13.36 0.36
CA TRP A 33 1.15 11.93 0.12
C TRP A 33 0.78 11.64 -1.33
N CYS A 34 -0.11 12.45 -1.93
CA CYS A 34 -0.48 12.34 -3.34
C CYS A 34 0.73 12.54 -4.26
N SER A 35 1.56 13.55 -3.98
CA SER A 35 2.77 13.82 -4.76
C SER A 35 3.74 12.65 -4.72
N LEU A 36 3.96 12.07 -3.54
CA LEU A 36 4.87 10.93 -3.36
C LEU A 36 4.31 9.66 -4.02
N ALA A 37 3.02 9.37 -3.85
CA ALA A 37 2.36 8.24 -4.50
C ALA A 37 2.39 8.35 -6.02
N TYR A 38 2.12 9.55 -6.56
CA TYR A 38 2.21 9.83 -7.99
C TYR A 38 3.63 9.66 -8.54
N GLN A 39 4.63 10.19 -7.82
CA GLN A 39 6.05 10.04 -8.18
C GLN A 39 6.46 8.56 -8.27
N MET A 40 5.97 7.71 -7.38
CA MET A 40 6.24 6.26 -7.42
C MET A 40 5.50 5.57 -8.57
N ALA A 41 4.26 5.98 -8.83
CA ALA A 41 3.38 5.29 -9.77
C ALA A 41 3.62 5.67 -11.23
N GLN A 42 3.92 6.94 -11.49
CA GLN A 42 4.01 7.46 -12.86
C GLN A 42 4.99 6.67 -13.75
N PRO A 43 6.28 6.50 -13.40
CA PRO A 43 7.23 5.84 -14.31
C PRO A 43 6.87 4.38 -14.56
N VAL A 44 6.25 3.72 -13.59
CA VAL A 44 5.82 2.33 -13.73
C VAL A 44 4.60 2.22 -14.64
N LEU A 45 3.53 2.92 -14.32
CA LEU A 45 2.26 2.78 -15.03
C LEU A 45 2.31 3.40 -16.43
N GLU A 46 2.96 4.54 -16.60
CA GLU A 46 3.12 5.16 -17.91
C GLU A 46 3.88 4.26 -18.88
N ASN A 47 5.01 3.67 -18.45
CA ASN A 47 5.79 2.76 -19.30
C ASN A 47 5.02 1.46 -19.55
N MET A 48 4.42 0.87 -18.53
CA MET A 48 3.71 -0.40 -18.70
C MET A 48 2.44 -0.26 -19.55
N ALA A 49 1.76 0.89 -19.50
CA ALA A 49 0.64 1.19 -20.39
C ALA A 49 1.05 1.23 -21.87
N LYS A 50 2.30 1.61 -22.14
CA LYS A 50 2.89 1.65 -23.50
C LYS A 50 3.56 0.33 -23.93
N GLY A 51 3.64 -0.66 -23.06
CA GLY A 51 4.41 -1.89 -23.28
C GLY A 51 5.92 -1.66 -23.27
N GLU A 52 6.40 -0.73 -22.46
CA GLU A 52 7.81 -0.30 -22.41
C GLU A 52 8.45 -0.39 -21.00
N LEU A 53 7.76 -0.97 -20.02
CA LEU A 53 8.32 -1.06 -18.66
C LEU A 53 9.58 -1.91 -18.63
N GLN A 54 9.56 -3.10 -19.24
CA GLN A 54 10.71 -4.00 -19.26
C GLN A 54 11.90 -3.40 -20.04
N LYS A 55 11.62 -2.53 -21.01
CA LYS A 55 12.65 -1.82 -21.79
C LYS A 55 13.28 -0.66 -21.01
N ASN A 56 12.49 0.09 -20.25
CA ASN A 56 12.90 1.39 -19.71
C ASN A 56 13.23 1.35 -18.21
N MET A 57 12.73 0.35 -17.46
CA MET A 57 12.98 0.26 -16.02
C MET A 57 14.45 -0.10 -15.75
N GLN A 58 15.12 0.79 -15.02
CA GLN A 58 16.46 0.54 -14.49
C GLN A 58 16.37 -0.39 -13.29
N THR A 59 16.64 -1.66 -13.49
CA THR A 59 16.56 -2.71 -12.47
C THR A 59 17.79 -2.73 -11.57
N GLU A 60 17.57 -2.94 -10.27
CA GLU A 60 18.60 -3.10 -9.26
C GLU A 60 18.32 -4.38 -8.45
N PHE A 61 19.35 -5.13 -8.13
CA PHE A 61 19.26 -6.39 -7.40
C PHE A 61 20.18 -6.37 -6.20
N SER A 62 19.81 -7.09 -5.13
CA SER A 62 20.68 -7.32 -3.98
C SER A 62 22.05 -7.82 -4.42
N PRO A 63 23.16 -7.40 -3.77
CA PRO A 63 24.49 -7.94 -4.02
C PRO A 63 24.56 -9.47 -3.89
N SER A 64 23.67 -10.06 -3.09
CA SER A 64 23.57 -11.51 -2.86
C SER A 64 22.36 -12.15 -3.55
N PHE A 65 21.81 -11.50 -4.60
CA PHE A 65 20.59 -11.99 -5.28
C PHE A 65 20.79 -13.41 -5.82
N ASP A 66 19.79 -14.27 -5.58
CA ASP A 66 19.85 -15.67 -6.00
C ASP A 66 19.72 -15.87 -7.51
N ASN A 67 19.68 -17.13 -7.97
CA ASN A 67 19.63 -17.48 -9.38
C ASN A 67 18.21 -17.51 -9.99
N ARG A 68 17.19 -16.96 -9.31
CA ARG A 68 15.84 -16.88 -9.89
C ARG A 68 15.80 -16.00 -11.14
N ASP A 69 14.76 -16.18 -11.93
CA ASP A 69 14.52 -15.34 -13.12
C ASP A 69 14.43 -13.87 -12.70
N ARG A 70 15.31 -13.04 -13.26
CA ARG A 70 15.36 -11.59 -12.93
C ARG A 70 14.12 -10.82 -13.39
N SER A 71 13.33 -11.36 -14.32
CA SER A 71 12.08 -10.73 -14.77
C SER A 71 11.01 -10.65 -13.66
N VAL A 72 11.20 -11.31 -12.51
CA VAL A 72 10.36 -11.15 -11.32
C VAL A 72 10.27 -9.70 -10.87
N VAL A 73 11.31 -8.88 -11.09
CA VAL A 73 11.36 -7.45 -10.71
C VAL A 73 10.17 -6.67 -11.27
N TYR A 74 9.74 -6.94 -12.50
CA TYR A 74 8.64 -6.22 -13.14
C TYR A 74 7.28 -6.59 -12.53
N MET A 75 7.10 -7.88 -12.22
CA MET A 75 5.87 -8.36 -11.57
C MET A 75 5.77 -7.87 -10.11
N GLU A 76 6.90 -7.86 -9.38
CA GLU A 76 6.99 -7.26 -8.05
C GLU A 76 6.66 -5.76 -8.09
N THR A 77 7.27 -5.02 -9.03
CA THR A 77 7.03 -3.58 -9.20
C THR A 77 5.55 -3.28 -9.44
N PHE A 78 4.95 -3.93 -10.42
CA PHE A 78 3.58 -3.67 -10.81
C PHE A 78 2.58 -4.13 -9.74
N GLY A 79 2.67 -5.38 -9.29
CA GLY A 79 1.70 -5.97 -8.35
C GLY A 79 1.69 -5.24 -7.02
N ARG A 80 2.87 -4.98 -6.44
CA ARG A 80 2.99 -4.30 -5.14
C ARG A 80 2.57 -2.84 -5.19
N LEU A 81 2.98 -2.12 -6.25
CA LEU A 81 2.52 -0.74 -6.47
C LEU A 81 0.99 -0.68 -6.54
N MET A 82 0.40 -1.53 -7.39
CA MET A 82 -1.05 -1.52 -7.60
C MET A 82 -1.81 -1.86 -6.34
N ALA A 83 -1.36 -2.84 -5.54
CA ALA A 83 -1.98 -3.14 -4.25
C ALA A 83 -2.00 -1.90 -3.32
N GLY A 84 -0.95 -1.09 -3.32
CA GLY A 84 -0.87 0.09 -2.46
C GLY A 84 -1.74 1.27 -2.90
N ILE A 85 -1.78 1.55 -4.20
CA ILE A 85 -2.49 2.73 -4.72
C ILE A 85 -3.94 2.46 -5.16
N ALA A 86 -4.34 1.19 -5.29
CA ALA A 86 -5.69 0.81 -5.73
C ALA A 86 -6.80 1.55 -4.98
N PRO A 87 -6.77 1.69 -3.63
CA PRO A 87 -7.77 2.47 -2.91
C PRO A 87 -7.87 3.93 -3.39
N TRP A 88 -6.76 4.59 -3.66
CA TRP A 88 -6.77 5.97 -4.16
C TRP A 88 -7.46 6.09 -5.52
N LEU A 89 -7.27 5.10 -6.39
CA LEU A 89 -7.86 5.08 -7.73
C LEU A 89 -9.38 4.89 -7.72
N THR A 90 -9.99 4.47 -6.59
CA THR A 90 -11.45 4.29 -6.50
C THR A 90 -12.22 5.59 -6.34
N LEU A 91 -11.55 6.67 -5.94
CA LEU A 91 -12.23 7.95 -5.75
C LEU A 91 -12.78 8.48 -7.09
N PRO A 92 -13.93 9.15 -7.06
CA PRO A 92 -14.55 9.71 -8.26
C PRO A 92 -13.66 10.78 -8.90
N ASP A 93 -13.86 11.00 -10.20
CA ASP A 93 -13.17 12.06 -10.94
C ASP A 93 -13.63 13.45 -10.46
N ASP A 94 -12.68 14.37 -10.42
CA ASP A 94 -12.90 15.76 -10.10
C ASP A 94 -11.89 16.65 -10.84
N ASP A 95 -12.16 17.96 -10.91
CA ASP A 95 -11.33 18.93 -11.64
C ASP A 95 -10.12 19.44 -10.82
N THR A 96 -9.81 18.83 -9.69
CA THR A 96 -8.62 19.18 -8.91
C THR A 96 -7.33 18.66 -9.57
N ALA A 97 -6.18 19.17 -9.16
CA ALA A 97 -4.90 18.65 -9.63
C ALA A 97 -4.73 17.17 -9.24
N GLU A 98 -5.16 16.79 -8.02
CA GLU A 98 -5.18 15.41 -7.56
C GLU A 98 -6.11 14.53 -8.41
N GLY A 99 -7.35 15.01 -8.69
CA GLY A 99 -8.32 14.29 -9.50
C GLY A 99 -7.80 13.95 -10.90
N ARG A 100 -7.17 14.92 -11.58
CA ARG A 100 -6.54 14.69 -12.89
C ARG A 100 -5.37 13.70 -12.83
N GLN A 101 -4.52 13.77 -11.80
CA GLN A 101 -3.44 12.79 -11.61
C GLN A 101 -4.01 11.38 -11.41
N ARG A 102 -5.03 11.23 -10.58
CA ARG A 102 -5.69 9.97 -10.29
C ARG A 102 -6.36 9.38 -11.52
N GLN A 103 -7.06 10.19 -12.32
CA GLN A 103 -7.65 9.78 -13.59
C GLN A 103 -6.58 9.24 -14.54
N GLN A 104 -5.49 9.97 -14.71
CA GLN A 104 -4.38 9.57 -15.58
C GLN A 104 -3.75 8.24 -15.13
N LEU A 105 -3.52 8.07 -13.81
CA LEU A 105 -2.98 6.82 -13.27
C LEU A 105 -3.95 5.65 -13.50
N ARG A 106 -5.26 5.86 -13.39
CA ARG A 106 -6.27 4.84 -13.63
C ARG A 106 -6.32 4.40 -15.09
N GLU A 107 -6.23 5.35 -16.03
CA GLU A 107 -6.14 5.06 -17.47
C GLU A 107 -4.91 4.21 -17.78
N TRP A 108 -3.74 4.59 -17.26
CA TRP A 108 -2.52 3.81 -17.41
C TRP A 108 -2.60 2.46 -16.72
N ALA A 109 -3.19 2.38 -15.53
CA ALA A 109 -3.34 1.12 -14.80
C ALA A 109 -4.18 0.11 -15.59
N LEU A 110 -5.32 0.52 -16.17
CA LEU A 110 -6.16 -0.36 -16.98
C LEU A 110 -5.41 -0.89 -18.22
N ALA A 111 -4.65 -0.04 -18.89
CA ALA A 111 -3.79 -0.46 -20.00
C ALA A 111 -2.65 -1.40 -19.53
N ALA A 112 -2.04 -1.10 -18.39
CA ALA A 112 -0.99 -1.91 -17.79
C ALA A 112 -1.50 -3.31 -17.39
N TYR A 113 -2.70 -3.41 -16.80
CA TYR A 113 -3.32 -4.70 -16.51
C TYR A 113 -3.54 -5.55 -17.79
N LYS A 114 -3.95 -4.93 -18.88
CA LYS A 114 -4.09 -5.63 -20.16
C LYS A 114 -2.73 -6.13 -20.65
N ASN A 115 -1.72 -5.27 -20.67
CA ASN A 115 -0.38 -5.62 -21.12
C ASN A 115 0.28 -6.72 -20.27
N SER A 116 0.01 -6.74 -18.96
CA SER A 116 0.59 -7.72 -18.03
C SER A 116 0.21 -9.17 -18.28
N VAL A 117 -0.93 -9.43 -18.95
CA VAL A 117 -1.47 -10.76 -19.26
C VAL A 117 -1.68 -11.01 -20.74
N ASP A 118 -1.29 -10.06 -21.61
CA ASP A 118 -1.32 -10.25 -23.05
C ASP A 118 -0.02 -10.92 -23.50
N PRO A 119 -0.05 -12.19 -24.01
CA PRO A 119 1.14 -12.90 -24.45
C PRO A 119 1.91 -12.20 -25.57
N ASP A 120 1.23 -11.32 -26.33
CA ASP A 120 1.84 -10.59 -27.44
C ASP A 120 2.43 -9.24 -26.98
N SER A 121 2.20 -8.84 -25.71
CA SER A 121 2.76 -7.62 -25.14
C SER A 121 4.22 -7.80 -24.75
N PRO A 122 5.10 -6.81 -25.05
CA PRO A 122 6.47 -6.81 -24.53
C PRO A 122 6.53 -6.79 -22.99
N ASP A 123 5.46 -6.31 -22.32
CA ASP A 123 5.34 -6.27 -20.86
C ASP A 123 4.49 -7.41 -20.29
N TYR A 124 4.29 -8.50 -21.05
CA TYR A 124 3.73 -9.72 -20.46
C TYR A 124 4.59 -10.18 -19.29
N LEU A 125 3.99 -10.34 -18.13
CA LEU A 125 4.70 -10.67 -16.91
C LEU A 125 5.15 -12.14 -16.86
N CYS A 126 6.05 -12.43 -15.94
CA CYS A 126 6.71 -13.74 -15.84
C CYS A 126 5.86 -14.80 -15.11
N TRP A 127 4.56 -14.89 -15.41
CA TRP A 127 3.64 -15.83 -14.79
C TRP A 127 4.18 -17.26 -14.71
N GLY A 128 4.31 -17.81 -13.49
CA GLY A 128 4.70 -19.20 -13.26
C GLY A 128 6.15 -19.59 -13.56
N LYS A 129 7.03 -18.65 -13.90
CA LYS A 129 8.44 -18.92 -14.18
C LYS A 129 9.30 -19.10 -12.92
N ALA A 130 8.90 -18.54 -11.79
CA ALA A 130 9.59 -18.65 -10.51
C ALA A 130 8.60 -18.80 -9.38
N GLY A 131 9.01 -19.38 -8.23
CA GLY A 131 8.18 -19.46 -7.03
C GLY A 131 7.70 -18.09 -6.56
N GLN A 132 8.55 -17.06 -6.71
CA GLN A 132 8.23 -15.68 -6.39
C GLN A 132 6.95 -15.16 -7.07
N ASN A 133 6.59 -15.67 -8.24
CA ASN A 133 5.40 -15.22 -8.96
C ASN A 133 4.10 -15.47 -8.21
N LEU A 134 4.04 -16.45 -7.31
CA LEU A 134 2.89 -16.66 -6.43
C LEU A 134 2.67 -15.45 -5.51
N VAL A 135 3.75 -14.88 -4.99
CA VAL A 135 3.70 -13.69 -4.11
C VAL A 135 3.11 -12.50 -4.86
N ASP A 136 3.65 -12.22 -6.03
CA ASP A 136 3.31 -10.98 -6.74
C ASP A 136 2.00 -11.09 -7.52
N ALA A 137 1.60 -12.31 -7.92
CA ALA A 137 0.25 -12.61 -8.37
C ALA A 137 -0.79 -12.31 -7.26
N ALA A 138 -0.46 -12.59 -5.99
CA ALA A 138 -1.35 -12.27 -4.87
C ALA A 138 -1.50 -10.76 -4.66
N TYR A 139 -0.43 -9.96 -4.81
CA TYR A 139 -0.54 -8.49 -4.76
C TYR A 139 -1.36 -7.92 -5.94
N ILE A 140 -1.24 -8.51 -7.14
CA ILE A 140 -2.13 -8.16 -8.25
C ILE A 140 -3.58 -8.50 -7.91
N ALA A 141 -3.83 -9.69 -7.35
CA ALA A 141 -5.17 -10.08 -6.91
C ALA A 141 -5.71 -9.13 -5.83
N GLU A 142 -4.89 -8.79 -4.84
CA GLU A 142 -5.21 -7.84 -3.77
C GLU A 142 -5.61 -6.46 -4.31
N SER A 143 -4.92 -5.96 -5.35
CA SER A 143 -5.27 -4.70 -5.99
C SER A 143 -6.68 -4.71 -6.61
N PHE A 144 -7.08 -5.82 -7.21
CA PHE A 144 -8.44 -5.99 -7.71
C PHE A 144 -9.47 -6.11 -6.59
N LEU A 145 -9.14 -6.81 -5.50
CA LEU A 145 -10.04 -6.89 -4.33
C LEU A 145 -10.29 -5.52 -3.72
N ARG A 146 -9.26 -4.67 -3.64
CA ARG A 146 -9.32 -3.29 -3.11
C ARG A 146 -10.08 -2.31 -3.99
N ALA A 147 -10.11 -2.54 -5.29
CA ALA A 147 -10.69 -1.62 -6.28
C ALA A 147 -11.50 -2.37 -7.35
N TRP A 148 -12.38 -3.27 -6.90
CA TRP A 148 -13.12 -4.17 -7.76
C TRP A 148 -13.85 -3.46 -8.91
N ASP A 149 -14.69 -2.46 -8.58
CA ASP A 149 -15.50 -1.74 -9.56
C ASP A 149 -14.67 -0.82 -10.46
N THR A 150 -13.49 -0.43 -10.02
CA THR A 150 -12.65 0.53 -10.73
C THR A 150 -11.56 -0.15 -11.58
N LEU A 151 -11.05 -1.30 -11.15
CA LEU A 151 -9.91 -1.95 -11.81
C LEU A 151 -10.27 -3.31 -12.41
N TRP A 152 -11.16 -4.12 -11.78
CA TRP A 152 -11.54 -5.42 -12.34
C TRP A 152 -12.72 -5.30 -13.31
N MET A 153 -13.81 -4.63 -12.90
CA MET A 153 -15.03 -4.57 -13.69
C MET A 153 -14.84 -3.93 -15.07
N PRO A 154 -14.03 -2.86 -15.25
CA PRO A 154 -13.81 -2.22 -16.56
C PRO A 154 -12.95 -3.03 -17.54
N LEU A 155 -12.25 -4.07 -17.09
CA LEU A 155 -11.44 -4.91 -17.99
C LEU A 155 -12.36 -5.64 -18.99
N ASP A 156 -11.88 -5.77 -20.23
CA ASP A 156 -12.56 -6.59 -21.23
C ASP A 156 -12.52 -8.08 -20.86
N GLU A 157 -13.44 -8.84 -21.42
CA GLU A 157 -13.60 -10.26 -21.07
C GLU A 157 -12.36 -11.11 -21.40
N VAL A 158 -11.66 -10.80 -22.49
CA VAL A 158 -10.42 -11.50 -22.88
C VAL A 158 -9.36 -11.30 -21.81
N THR A 159 -9.18 -10.08 -21.34
CA THR A 159 -8.23 -9.74 -20.28
C THR A 159 -8.58 -10.44 -18.96
N LYS A 160 -9.88 -10.45 -18.56
CA LYS A 160 -10.35 -11.18 -17.37
C LYS A 160 -10.07 -12.68 -17.45
N GLN A 161 -10.37 -13.30 -18.59
CA GLN A 161 -10.11 -14.73 -18.78
C GLN A 161 -8.62 -15.06 -18.79
N ARG A 162 -7.76 -14.18 -19.32
CA ARG A 162 -6.32 -14.32 -19.21
C ARG A 162 -5.86 -14.28 -17.76
N TYR A 163 -6.34 -13.33 -16.94
CA TYR A 163 -6.05 -13.27 -15.50
C TYR A 163 -6.52 -14.52 -14.76
N ILE A 164 -7.75 -14.98 -14.99
CA ILE A 164 -8.27 -16.21 -14.38
C ILE A 164 -7.36 -17.38 -14.69
N LYS A 165 -6.91 -17.52 -15.94
CA LYS A 165 -6.00 -18.59 -16.37
C LYS A 165 -4.64 -18.48 -15.66
N GLU A 166 -4.04 -17.29 -15.60
CA GLU A 166 -2.74 -17.09 -14.95
C GLU A 166 -2.84 -17.33 -13.45
N PHE A 167 -3.87 -16.83 -12.77
CA PHE A 167 -4.12 -17.08 -11.35
C PHE A 167 -4.30 -18.57 -11.06
N GLN A 168 -5.10 -19.30 -11.85
CA GLN A 168 -5.20 -20.75 -11.73
C GLN A 168 -3.87 -21.46 -12.02
N GLY A 169 -3.06 -20.90 -12.89
CA GLY A 169 -1.71 -21.38 -13.20
C GLY A 169 -0.76 -21.35 -11.99
N MET A 170 -0.98 -20.44 -11.04
CA MET A 170 -0.18 -20.34 -9.80
C MET A 170 -0.32 -21.57 -8.90
N ARG A 171 -1.35 -22.40 -9.07
CA ARG A 171 -1.52 -23.67 -8.33
C ARG A 171 -0.38 -24.66 -8.53
N LYS A 172 0.45 -24.48 -9.59
CA LYS A 172 1.65 -25.28 -9.85
C LYS A 172 2.80 -24.98 -8.87
N ILE A 173 2.75 -23.82 -8.19
CA ILE A 173 3.74 -23.42 -7.21
C ILE A 173 3.28 -23.95 -5.86
N ASP A 174 4.13 -24.79 -5.25
CA ASP A 174 3.92 -25.30 -3.89
C ASP A 174 4.38 -24.21 -2.89
N PRO A 175 3.47 -23.61 -2.12
CA PRO A 175 3.84 -22.57 -1.18
C PRO A 175 4.63 -23.15 0.00
N PRO A 176 5.76 -22.55 0.41
CA PRO A 176 6.39 -22.86 1.68
C PRO A 176 5.41 -22.77 2.85
N TYR A 177 5.64 -23.57 3.90
CA TYR A 177 4.78 -23.65 5.09
C TYR A 177 4.95 -22.40 5.99
N THR A 178 4.56 -21.23 5.46
CA THR A 178 4.74 -19.88 6.03
C THR A 178 3.58 -18.98 5.60
N ASN A 179 3.77 -17.64 5.73
CA ASN A 179 2.88 -16.62 5.19
C ASN A 179 2.48 -16.86 3.71
N TRP A 180 3.22 -17.67 2.97
CA TRP A 180 2.93 -17.97 1.55
C TRP A 180 1.57 -18.64 1.35
N PHE A 181 1.00 -19.26 2.36
CA PHE A 181 -0.38 -19.74 2.29
C PHE A 181 -1.38 -18.63 2.05
N LEU A 182 -1.10 -17.42 2.56
CA LEU A 182 -1.95 -16.25 2.30
C LEU A 182 -1.87 -15.79 0.84
N PHE A 183 -0.70 -15.84 0.20
CA PHE A 183 -0.62 -15.54 -1.23
C PHE A 183 -1.49 -16.48 -2.06
N SER A 184 -1.42 -17.78 -1.77
CA SER A 184 -2.27 -18.76 -2.43
C SER A 184 -3.76 -18.49 -2.18
N SER A 185 -4.16 -18.25 -0.93
CA SER A 185 -5.56 -18.03 -0.59
C SER A 185 -6.13 -16.72 -1.11
N THR A 186 -5.33 -15.66 -1.19
CA THR A 186 -5.75 -14.36 -1.77
C THR A 186 -6.11 -14.51 -3.25
N ILE A 187 -5.29 -15.25 -4.00
CA ILE A 187 -5.59 -15.55 -5.42
C ILE A 187 -6.88 -16.36 -5.54
N GLU A 188 -7.04 -17.41 -4.73
CA GLU A 188 -8.25 -18.26 -4.78
C GLU A 188 -9.50 -17.50 -4.33
N SER A 189 -9.39 -16.58 -3.39
CA SER A 189 -10.51 -15.75 -2.94
C SER A 189 -10.94 -14.72 -4.01
N LEU A 190 -9.99 -14.18 -4.78
CA LEU A 190 -10.29 -13.39 -5.97
C LEU A 190 -11.04 -14.23 -7.01
N LEU A 191 -10.57 -15.44 -7.32
CA LEU A 191 -11.25 -16.35 -8.26
C LEU A 191 -12.68 -16.65 -7.80
N ALA A 192 -12.90 -16.88 -6.51
CA ALA A 192 -14.23 -17.06 -5.93
C ALA A 192 -15.11 -15.83 -6.16
N LYS A 193 -14.62 -14.61 -5.85
CA LYS A 193 -15.34 -13.36 -6.05
C LYS A 193 -15.63 -13.09 -7.54
N ALA A 194 -14.75 -13.50 -8.44
CA ALA A 194 -14.93 -13.41 -9.89
C ALA A 194 -15.91 -14.46 -10.46
N GLY A 195 -16.42 -15.37 -9.63
CA GLY A 195 -17.30 -16.46 -10.08
C GLY A 195 -16.57 -17.54 -10.88
N ALA A 196 -15.24 -17.57 -10.80
CA ALA A 196 -14.40 -18.57 -11.44
C ALA A 196 -14.20 -19.81 -10.53
N GLN A 197 -13.73 -20.90 -11.14
CA GLN A 197 -13.39 -22.09 -10.37
C GLN A 197 -12.18 -21.78 -9.47
N TYR A 198 -12.36 -21.90 -8.15
CA TYR A 198 -11.37 -21.70 -7.10
C TYR A 198 -11.12 -22.98 -6.31
N ASP A 199 -9.99 -23.01 -5.59
CA ASP A 199 -9.60 -24.12 -4.72
C ASP A 199 -9.94 -23.80 -3.26
N GLU A 200 -11.11 -24.28 -2.81
CA GLU A 200 -11.58 -24.11 -1.42
C GLU A 200 -10.59 -24.67 -0.39
N PHE A 201 -9.92 -25.79 -0.69
CA PHE A 201 -8.99 -26.39 0.25
C PHE A 201 -7.81 -25.48 0.56
N ARG A 202 -7.28 -24.77 -0.45
CA ARG A 202 -6.20 -23.78 -0.28
C ARG A 202 -6.64 -22.64 0.62
N VAL A 203 -7.83 -22.08 0.41
CA VAL A 203 -8.36 -21.01 1.26
C VAL A 203 -8.57 -21.48 2.69
N ASN A 204 -9.28 -22.61 2.87
CA ASN A 204 -9.58 -23.15 4.19
C ASN A 204 -8.32 -23.54 4.96
N THR A 205 -7.30 -24.08 4.27
CA THR A 205 -6.03 -24.46 4.89
C THR A 205 -5.27 -23.21 5.35
N ALA A 206 -5.19 -22.18 4.51
CA ALA A 206 -4.56 -20.91 4.88
C ALA A 206 -5.23 -20.29 6.11
N CYS A 207 -6.57 -20.19 6.11
CA CYS A 207 -7.31 -19.63 7.24
C CYS A 207 -7.02 -20.39 8.56
N ARG A 208 -7.05 -21.73 8.52
CA ARG A 208 -6.76 -22.54 9.72
C ARG A 208 -5.33 -22.35 10.21
N LYS A 209 -4.35 -22.28 9.28
CA LYS A 209 -2.95 -22.13 9.65
C LYS A 209 -2.65 -20.74 10.21
N VAL A 210 -3.25 -19.70 9.67
CA VAL A 210 -3.14 -18.35 10.24
C VAL A 210 -3.68 -18.31 11.67
N GLU A 211 -4.82 -18.98 11.94
CA GLU A 211 -5.33 -19.10 13.31
C GLU A 211 -4.39 -19.87 14.25
N GLU A 212 -3.79 -20.96 13.77
CA GLU A 212 -2.80 -21.74 14.55
C GLU A 212 -1.52 -20.92 14.86
N TRP A 213 -1.12 -20.05 13.95
CA TRP A 213 0.10 -19.25 14.06
C TRP A 213 -0.07 -17.94 14.83
N TYR A 214 -1.28 -17.63 15.29
CA TYR A 214 -1.49 -16.46 16.14
C TYR A 214 -0.81 -16.65 17.50
N VAL A 215 0.05 -15.70 17.88
CA VAL A 215 0.85 -15.77 19.11
C VAL A 215 0.38 -14.81 20.22
N GLY A 216 -0.59 -13.95 19.93
CA GLY A 216 -1.16 -12.99 20.88
C GLY A 216 -0.79 -11.53 20.55
N ASP A 217 -1.52 -10.59 21.15
CA ASP A 217 -1.33 -9.14 21.00
C ASP A 217 -1.19 -8.65 19.54
N GLY A 218 -1.92 -9.29 18.62
CA GLY A 218 -1.91 -8.94 17.19
C GLY A 218 -0.74 -9.55 16.40
N TRP A 219 0.17 -10.31 17.01
CA TRP A 219 1.29 -10.92 16.30
C TRP A 219 0.96 -12.32 15.78
N TYR A 220 1.53 -12.65 14.62
CA TYR A 220 1.51 -13.97 14.01
C TYR A 220 2.93 -14.52 13.90
N ALA A 221 3.09 -15.82 14.13
CA ALA A 221 4.29 -16.53 13.71
C ALA A 221 4.28 -16.74 12.20
N ASP A 222 5.44 -16.69 11.56
CA ASP A 222 5.57 -16.96 10.14
C ASP A 222 5.81 -18.45 9.89
N GLY A 223 4.77 -19.25 10.10
CA GLY A 223 4.84 -20.71 10.17
C GLY A 223 4.98 -21.22 11.61
N PRO A 224 5.59 -22.40 11.82
CA PRO A 224 5.67 -23.01 13.13
C PRO A 224 6.57 -22.28 14.14
N VAL A 225 7.46 -21.40 13.67
CA VAL A 225 8.45 -20.71 14.49
C VAL A 225 8.24 -19.21 14.41
N PHE A 226 8.10 -18.58 15.58
CA PHE A 226 7.98 -17.13 15.66
C PHE A 226 9.31 -16.46 15.32
N ALA A 227 9.25 -15.46 14.41
CA ALA A 227 10.33 -14.54 14.14
C ALA A 227 9.88 -13.12 14.46
N PHE A 228 10.69 -12.37 15.18
CA PHE A 228 10.40 -10.97 15.48
C PHE A 228 10.81 -10.10 14.27
N ASP A 229 9.91 -10.05 13.29
CA ASP A 229 10.02 -9.25 12.07
C ASP A 229 8.66 -8.64 11.71
N TYR A 230 8.58 -7.94 10.58
CA TYR A 230 7.36 -7.24 10.17
C TYR A 230 6.46 -8.03 9.20
N TYR A 231 6.56 -9.35 9.12
CA TYR A 231 5.65 -10.12 8.25
C TYR A 231 4.19 -10.09 8.72
N SER A 232 3.93 -9.85 10.01
CA SER A 232 2.58 -9.51 10.48
C SER A 232 2.04 -8.26 9.80
N SER A 233 2.90 -7.27 9.52
CA SER A 233 2.54 -6.05 8.75
C SER A 233 2.47 -6.29 7.25
N TYR A 234 3.50 -6.93 6.69
CA TYR A 234 3.65 -7.02 5.24
C TYR A 234 2.59 -7.91 4.58
N VAL A 235 2.13 -8.96 5.30
CA VAL A 235 1.29 -10.00 4.72
C VAL A 235 0.10 -10.35 5.59
N PHE A 236 0.32 -10.77 6.86
CA PHE A 236 -0.72 -11.45 7.63
C PHE A 236 -1.99 -10.61 7.79
N HIS A 237 -1.91 -9.41 8.33
CA HIS A 237 -3.13 -8.64 8.66
C HIS A 237 -3.94 -8.26 7.43
N ALA A 238 -3.29 -7.69 6.40
CA ALA A 238 -4.01 -7.22 5.23
C ALA A 238 -4.57 -8.37 4.40
N MET A 239 -3.71 -9.30 3.95
CA MET A 239 -4.15 -10.37 3.06
C MET A 239 -5.14 -11.31 3.74
N TYR A 240 -5.00 -11.55 5.05
CA TYR A 240 -5.97 -12.40 5.76
C TYR A 240 -7.36 -11.76 5.84
N LEU A 241 -7.42 -10.47 6.21
CA LEU A 241 -8.69 -9.73 6.23
C LEU A 241 -9.35 -9.70 4.85
N GLU A 242 -8.58 -9.37 3.82
CA GLU A 242 -9.10 -9.22 2.46
C GLU A 242 -9.49 -10.55 1.82
N THR A 243 -8.74 -11.63 2.11
CA THR A 243 -9.13 -12.99 1.74
C THR A 243 -10.48 -13.36 2.36
N LEU A 244 -10.64 -13.14 3.66
CA LEU A 244 -11.88 -13.46 4.38
C LEU A 244 -13.05 -12.63 3.86
N GLN A 245 -12.86 -11.32 3.65
CA GLN A 245 -13.88 -10.44 3.10
C GLN A 245 -14.30 -10.87 1.69
N ALA A 246 -13.35 -11.22 0.83
CA ALA A 246 -13.64 -11.70 -0.52
C ALA A 246 -14.47 -13.00 -0.51
N MET A 247 -14.21 -13.91 0.44
CA MET A 247 -15.01 -15.12 0.59
C MET A 247 -16.42 -14.85 1.12
N VAL A 248 -16.57 -13.84 2.00
CA VAL A 248 -17.90 -13.36 2.46
C VAL A 248 -18.65 -12.76 1.29
N ASP A 249 -18.03 -11.87 0.51
CA ASP A 249 -18.63 -11.23 -0.67
C ASP A 249 -19.06 -12.25 -1.73
N ALA A 250 -18.24 -13.27 -1.94
CA ALA A 250 -18.53 -14.37 -2.86
C ALA A 250 -19.68 -15.29 -2.35
N LYS A 251 -20.15 -15.09 -1.11
CA LYS A 251 -21.14 -15.97 -0.45
C LYS A 251 -20.72 -17.45 -0.51
N ALA A 252 -19.43 -17.68 -0.33
CA ALA A 252 -18.87 -19.02 -0.44
C ALA A 252 -19.47 -19.95 0.61
N ASN A 253 -20.13 -20.99 0.13
CA ASN A 253 -20.78 -21.99 1.00
C ASN A 253 -19.78 -23.08 1.38
N THR A 254 -19.07 -22.87 2.50
CA THR A 254 -18.07 -23.79 3.01
C THR A 254 -18.36 -24.13 4.47
N ARG A 255 -17.52 -25.02 5.04
CA ARG A 255 -17.59 -25.35 6.47
C ARG A 255 -17.01 -24.28 7.39
N LEU A 256 -16.24 -23.33 6.84
CA LEU A 256 -15.69 -22.20 7.62
C LEU A 256 -16.68 -21.04 7.62
N ASP A 257 -16.90 -20.48 8.78
CA ASP A 257 -17.63 -19.23 8.96
C ASP A 257 -16.65 -18.06 8.72
N TYR A 258 -16.49 -17.66 7.46
CA TYR A 258 -15.56 -16.60 7.08
C TYR A 258 -15.87 -15.25 7.76
N GLN A 259 -17.15 -14.94 8.05
CA GLN A 259 -17.51 -13.72 8.76
C GLN A 259 -16.97 -13.74 10.18
N LYS A 260 -17.14 -14.85 10.91
CA LYS A 260 -16.60 -15.01 12.28
C LYS A 260 -15.07 -14.87 12.30
N TYR A 261 -14.39 -15.48 11.32
CA TYR A 261 -12.93 -15.37 11.19
C TYR A 261 -12.51 -13.92 10.86
N HIS A 262 -13.24 -13.24 9.98
CA HIS A 262 -12.99 -11.84 9.62
C HIS A 262 -13.12 -10.92 10.85
N ASP A 263 -14.20 -11.05 11.61
CA ASP A 263 -14.43 -10.22 12.81
C ASP A 263 -13.31 -10.39 13.85
N ARG A 264 -12.79 -11.59 13.97
CA ARG A 264 -11.65 -11.91 14.85
C ARG A 264 -10.36 -11.31 14.30
N ALA A 265 -10.08 -11.49 13.02
CA ALA A 265 -8.90 -10.95 12.35
C ALA A 265 -8.87 -9.42 12.42
N LEU A 266 -10.04 -8.77 12.26
CA LEU A 266 -10.17 -7.31 12.38
C LEU A 266 -9.76 -6.81 13.76
N LYS A 267 -10.23 -7.45 14.84
CA LYS A 267 -9.83 -7.09 16.22
C LYS A 267 -8.32 -7.24 16.43
N ARG A 268 -7.71 -8.31 15.89
CA ARG A 268 -6.26 -8.53 15.97
C ARG A 268 -5.49 -7.46 15.19
N ALA A 269 -5.98 -7.06 14.02
CA ALA A 269 -5.40 -5.98 13.23
C ALA A 269 -5.50 -4.63 13.94
N GLN A 270 -6.64 -4.35 14.61
CA GLN A 270 -6.81 -3.16 15.45
C GLN A 270 -5.80 -3.12 16.60
N LYS A 271 -5.62 -4.23 17.32
CA LYS A 271 -4.60 -4.33 18.38
C LYS A 271 -3.18 -4.11 17.83
N PHE A 272 -2.88 -4.71 16.69
CA PHE A 272 -1.57 -4.54 16.06
C PHE A 272 -1.34 -3.10 15.55
N ALA A 273 -2.39 -2.42 15.08
CA ALA A 273 -2.31 -1.00 14.69
C ALA A 273 -1.93 -0.09 15.87
N ILE A 274 -2.44 -0.36 17.08
CA ILE A 274 -2.04 0.34 18.31
C ILE A 274 -0.54 0.16 18.56
N ILE A 275 -0.02 -1.06 18.40
CA ILE A 275 1.41 -1.35 18.60
C ILE A 275 2.26 -0.62 17.56
N LEU A 276 1.85 -0.63 16.30
CA LEU A 276 2.58 0.06 15.22
C LEU A 276 2.64 1.57 15.44
N GLU A 277 1.52 2.18 15.86
CA GLU A 277 1.52 3.62 16.19
C GLU A 277 2.50 3.91 17.33
N ARG A 278 2.53 3.07 18.36
CA ARG A 278 3.45 3.20 19.49
C ARG A 278 4.91 2.93 19.14
N PHE A 279 5.19 2.27 18.04
CA PHE A 279 6.57 2.11 17.53
C PHE A 279 7.12 3.38 16.86
N ILE A 280 6.26 4.32 16.48
CA ILE A 280 6.71 5.55 15.82
C ILE A 280 7.27 6.51 16.87
N SER A 281 8.59 6.73 16.85
CA SER A 281 9.27 7.67 17.74
C SER A 281 8.82 9.12 17.50
N PRO A 282 9.09 10.06 18.43
CA PRO A 282 8.79 11.48 18.22
C PRO A 282 9.45 12.06 16.95
N GLU A 283 10.58 11.50 16.51
CA GLU A 283 11.32 11.90 15.31
C GLU A 283 10.78 11.27 14.02
N GLY A 284 9.77 10.37 14.11
CA GLY A 284 9.22 9.66 12.97
C GLY A 284 10.06 8.46 12.52
N THR A 285 10.78 7.83 13.45
CA THR A 285 11.47 6.56 13.21
C THR A 285 10.73 5.39 13.86
N PHE A 286 11.06 4.17 13.48
CA PHE A 286 10.55 2.95 14.09
C PHE A 286 11.66 1.89 14.19
N PRO A 287 11.53 0.84 15.01
CA PRO A 287 12.56 -0.18 15.16
C PRO A 287 12.91 -0.85 13.82
N VAL A 288 14.20 -0.88 13.50
CA VAL A 288 14.72 -1.54 12.28
C VAL A 288 15.11 -2.96 12.68
N VAL A 289 14.16 -3.90 12.58
CA VAL A 289 14.31 -5.29 13.03
C VAL A 289 13.84 -6.28 11.96
N GLY A 290 14.43 -7.46 11.97
CA GLY A 290 14.04 -8.57 11.10
C GLY A 290 14.56 -8.42 9.66
N ARG A 291 13.98 -9.22 8.78
CA ARG A 291 14.28 -9.29 7.34
C ARG A 291 13.35 -8.36 6.54
N SER A 292 13.64 -8.19 5.27
CA SER A 292 12.83 -7.40 4.31
C SER A 292 12.67 -5.92 4.71
N ILE A 293 13.63 -5.38 5.44
CA ILE A 293 13.62 -3.98 5.89
C ILE A 293 13.53 -2.98 4.72
N PRO A 294 14.09 -3.24 3.53
CA PRO A 294 13.89 -2.37 2.36
C PRO A 294 12.44 -2.19 1.91
N TYR A 295 11.47 -2.94 2.44
CA TYR A 295 10.04 -2.71 2.17
C TYR A 295 9.50 -1.43 2.83
N ARG A 296 10.33 -0.72 3.61
CA ARG A 296 10.10 0.66 4.09
C ARG A 296 8.76 0.81 4.81
N MET A 297 7.91 1.72 4.29
CA MET A 297 6.60 2.06 4.86
C MET A 297 5.60 0.88 4.92
N ALA A 298 5.87 -0.24 4.25
CA ALA A 298 5.01 -1.42 4.36
C ALA A 298 4.86 -1.94 5.81
N VAL A 299 5.82 -1.60 6.69
CA VAL A 299 5.68 -1.83 8.14
C VAL A 299 4.40 -1.21 8.70
N MET A 300 3.99 -0.06 8.16
CA MET A 300 2.81 0.68 8.63
C MET A 300 1.51 0.27 7.92
N GLN A 301 1.54 -0.73 7.05
CA GLN A 301 0.35 -1.18 6.30
C GLN A 301 -0.87 -1.46 7.19
N PRO A 302 -0.81 -2.20 8.32
CA PRO A 302 -2.00 -2.45 9.13
C PRO A 302 -2.59 -1.18 9.75
N LEU A 303 -1.75 -0.23 10.15
CA LEU A 303 -2.21 1.06 10.66
C LEU A 303 -2.93 1.87 9.56
N ALA A 304 -2.35 1.90 8.36
CA ALA A 304 -2.94 2.54 7.19
C ALA A 304 -4.24 1.85 6.74
N LEU A 305 -4.30 0.51 6.81
CA LEU A 305 -5.48 -0.29 6.51
C LEU A 305 -6.64 0.03 7.44
N MET A 306 -6.38 0.09 8.76
CA MET A 306 -7.42 0.45 9.75
C MET A 306 -7.95 1.86 9.54
N ALA A 307 -7.09 2.81 9.14
CA ALA A 307 -7.51 4.16 8.79
C ALA A 307 -8.41 4.16 7.54
N TRP A 308 -8.01 3.47 6.48
CA TRP A 308 -8.79 3.37 5.25
C TRP A 308 -10.14 2.66 5.46
N TYR A 309 -10.15 1.57 6.23
CA TYR A 309 -11.39 0.86 6.59
C TYR A 309 -12.28 1.63 7.56
N GLN A 310 -11.81 2.77 8.08
CA GLN A 310 -12.51 3.57 9.08
C GLN A 310 -12.82 2.76 10.36
N THR A 311 -11.89 1.87 10.72
CA THR A 311 -11.99 0.96 11.87
C THR A 311 -10.83 1.16 12.84
N LEU A 312 -10.27 2.38 12.90
CA LEU A 312 -9.26 2.70 13.89
C LEU A 312 -9.79 2.40 15.31
N PRO A 313 -8.97 1.80 16.19
CA PRO A 313 -9.33 1.62 17.58
C PRO A 313 -9.60 2.98 18.24
N ALA A 314 -10.48 3.00 19.26
CA ALA A 314 -10.91 4.24 19.94
C ALA A 314 -9.75 5.06 20.57
N GLU A 315 -8.60 4.42 20.82
CA GLU A 315 -7.39 5.06 21.34
C GLU A 315 -6.61 5.87 20.30
N LEU A 316 -6.93 5.70 19.00
CA LEU A 316 -6.22 6.31 17.88
C LEU A 316 -7.15 7.24 17.10
N SER A 317 -6.95 8.56 17.23
CA SER A 317 -7.68 9.52 16.42
C SER A 317 -7.13 9.60 14.98
N ASN A 318 -7.95 10.04 14.03
CA ASN A 318 -7.56 10.27 12.64
C ASN A 318 -6.37 11.22 12.53
N GLY A 319 -6.42 12.36 13.24
CA GLY A 319 -5.36 13.37 13.23
C GLY A 319 -4.05 12.85 13.81
N GLN A 320 -4.11 12.01 14.84
CA GLN A 320 -2.95 11.36 15.46
C GLN A 320 -2.28 10.38 14.48
N VAL A 321 -3.06 9.48 13.87
CA VAL A 321 -2.54 8.48 12.93
C VAL A 321 -1.95 9.14 11.68
N ARG A 322 -2.67 10.12 11.11
CA ARG A 322 -2.18 10.88 9.95
C ARG A 322 -0.85 11.57 10.25
N ALA A 323 -0.76 12.31 11.37
CA ALA A 323 0.45 13.02 11.76
C ALA A 323 1.65 12.08 11.97
N ALA A 324 1.42 10.93 12.63
CA ALA A 324 2.44 9.91 12.85
C ALA A 324 2.95 9.34 11.53
N LEU A 325 2.06 8.86 10.65
CA LEU A 325 2.44 8.30 9.35
C LEU A 325 3.12 9.33 8.45
N THR A 326 2.62 10.56 8.39
CA THR A 326 3.24 11.65 7.63
C THR A 326 4.66 11.92 8.10
N LYS A 327 4.88 11.91 9.42
CA LYS A 327 6.22 12.09 9.97
C LYS A 327 7.19 11.00 9.54
N VAL A 328 6.73 9.74 9.48
CA VAL A 328 7.56 8.62 8.99
C VAL A 328 7.84 8.78 7.48
N PHE A 329 6.84 9.16 6.67
CA PHE A 329 7.06 9.42 5.24
C PHE A 329 8.12 10.50 5.02
N HIS A 330 8.03 11.64 5.71
CA HIS A 330 9.03 12.69 5.63
C HIS A 330 10.41 12.18 6.06
N ARG A 331 10.49 11.46 7.18
CA ARG A 331 11.76 10.93 7.68
C ARG A 331 12.44 10.00 6.67
N MET A 332 11.65 9.23 5.92
CA MET A 332 12.15 8.22 4.98
C MET A 332 12.41 8.77 3.57
N PHE A 333 11.55 9.69 3.08
CA PHE A 333 11.57 10.11 1.68
C PHE A 333 12.16 11.50 1.43
N ASP A 334 12.30 12.36 2.45
CA ASP A 334 12.97 13.68 2.27
C ASP A 334 14.51 13.57 2.18
N VAL A 335 15.05 12.37 2.31
CA VAL A 335 16.48 12.12 2.07
C VAL A 335 16.74 11.82 0.60
N PRO A 336 17.95 12.16 0.08
CA PRO A 336 18.27 11.91 -1.32
C PRO A 336 18.40 10.42 -1.66
N LYS A 337 18.36 10.10 -2.95
CA LYS A 337 18.62 8.76 -3.50
C LYS A 337 17.56 7.69 -3.14
N ASN A 338 16.33 8.09 -2.88
CA ASN A 338 15.22 7.13 -2.81
C ASN A 338 14.77 6.65 -4.20
N PHE A 339 15.05 7.44 -5.22
CA PHE A 339 14.73 7.15 -6.61
C PHE A 339 16.00 7.24 -7.47
N ASN A 340 16.10 6.40 -8.48
CA ASN A 340 17.14 6.46 -9.51
C ASN A 340 16.81 7.53 -10.58
N GLU A 341 17.67 7.66 -11.60
CA GLU A 341 17.50 8.65 -12.67
C GLU A 341 16.24 8.42 -13.50
N GLY A 342 15.77 7.19 -13.61
CA GLY A 342 14.50 6.84 -14.28
C GLY A 342 13.25 7.04 -13.44
N GLY A 343 13.40 7.49 -12.18
CA GLY A 343 12.29 7.69 -11.24
C GLY A 343 11.84 6.43 -10.51
N TYR A 344 12.51 5.30 -10.69
CA TYR A 344 12.20 4.05 -9.98
C TYR A 344 12.87 4.01 -8.63
N LEU A 345 12.22 3.33 -7.65
CA LEU A 345 12.78 3.16 -6.31
C LEU A 345 14.14 2.44 -6.35
N THR A 346 15.05 2.89 -5.49
CA THR A 346 16.36 2.27 -5.27
C THR A 346 16.34 1.35 -4.06
N ILE A 347 17.16 0.29 -4.05
CA ILE A 347 17.27 -0.60 -2.90
C ILE A 347 17.80 0.17 -1.68
N GLY A 348 17.06 0.07 -0.58
CA GLY A 348 17.42 0.67 0.70
C GLY A 348 16.22 0.91 1.60
N PHE A 349 16.48 1.16 2.86
CA PHE A 349 15.48 1.53 3.86
C PHE A 349 15.22 3.04 3.86
N CYS A 350 16.28 3.85 3.81
CA CYS A 350 16.22 5.31 3.82
C CYS A 350 17.28 5.83 2.84
N GLY A 351 16.87 6.15 1.61
CA GLY A 351 17.77 6.39 0.49
C GLY A 351 18.29 5.07 -0.12
N SER A 352 19.46 5.09 -0.78
CA SER A 352 20.09 3.91 -1.39
C SER A 352 21.03 3.22 -0.41
N GLN A 353 20.74 1.96 -0.08
CA GLN A 353 21.47 1.13 0.89
C GLN A 353 21.44 -0.35 0.41
N PRO A 354 22.08 -0.70 -0.71
CA PRO A 354 21.96 -2.03 -1.31
C PRO A 354 22.44 -3.17 -0.41
N ASP A 355 23.40 -2.91 0.51
CA ASP A 355 24.00 -3.92 1.37
C ASP A 355 23.07 -4.45 2.48
N ILE A 356 21.93 -3.77 2.76
CA ILE A 356 20.95 -4.27 3.72
C ILE A 356 19.89 -5.17 3.08
N ALA A 357 20.00 -5.41 1.77
CA ALA A 357 19.02 -6.20 1.03
C ALA A 357 19.20 -7.69 1.27
N ASP A 358 18.12 -8.38 1.54
CA ASP A 358 18.11 -9.85 1.55
C ASP A 358 18.38 -10.40 0.15
N TRP A 359 18.83 -11.64 0.08
CA TRP A 359 19.21 -12.35 -1.15
C TRP A 359 18.10 -12.43 -2.22
N TYR A 360 16.86 -12.19 -1.88
CA TYR A 360 15.70 -12.17 -2.78
C TYR A 360 15.26 -10.76 -3.20
N THR A 361 15.88 -9.72 -2.66
CA THR A 361 15.43 -8.33 -2.84
C THR A 361 15.90 -7.76 -4.17
N ASN A 362 15.02 -7.11 -4.87
CA ASN A 362 15.30 -6.26 -6.02
C ASN A 362 14.54 -4.92 -5.86
N ASN A 363 14.77 -3.96 -6.74
CA ASN A 363 14.10 -2.66 -6.56
C ASN A 363 12.57 -2.70 -6.83
N GLY A 364 12.05 -3.73 -7.49
CA GLY A 364 10.62 -4.00 -7.53
C GLY A 364 10.04 -4.36 -6.15
N SER A 365 10.83 -5.04 -5.32
CA SER A 365 10.43 -5.42 -3.96
C SER A 365 10.04 -4.21 -3.10
N LEU A 366 10.66 -3.04 -3.36
CA LEU A 366 10.48 -1.83 -2.57
C LEU A 366 9.12 -1.17 -2.80
N TYR A 367 8.42 -1.52 -3.87
CA TYR A 367 7.07 -1.01 -4.11
C TYR A 367 6.04 -1.49 -3.07
N MET A 368 6.42 -2.42 -2.18
CA MET A 368 5.70 -2.68 -0.93
C MET A 368 5.45 -1.40 -0.11
N THR A 369 6.34 -0.41 -0.20
CA THR A 369 6.17 0.87 0.51
C THR A 369 4.86 1.58 0.17
N SER A 370 4.30 1.33 -1.02
CA SER A 370 3.03 1.92 -1.47
C SER A 370 1.83 1.46 -0.62
N LEU A 371 1.93 0.34 0.06
CA LEU A 371 0.85 -0.20 0.90
C LEU A 371 0.45 0.74 2.05
N ALA A 372 1.32 1.68 2.42
CA ALA A 372 0.97 2.70 3.40
C ALA A 372 0.13 3.86 2.84
N PHE A 373 -0.06 3.95 1.51
CA PHE A 373 -0.91 4.99 0.90
C PHE A 373 -2.41 4.68 0.90
N MET A 374 -2.86 3.57 1.43
CA MET A 374 -4.28 3.20 1.44
C MET A 374 -5.23 4.31 1.93
N PRO A 375 -4.88 5.15 2.94
CA PRO A 375 -5.73 6.27 3.36
C PRO A 375 -6.00 7.31 2.27
N LEU A 376 -5.22 7.36 1.18
CA LEU A 376 -5.54 8.19 0.01
C LEU A 376 -6.87 7.80 -0.65
N GLY A 377 -7.34 6.57 -0.41
CA GLY A 377 -8.68 6.12 -0.82
C GLY A 377 -9.85 6.76 -0.04
N LEU A 378 -9.56 7.56 0.98
CA LEU A 378 -10.56 8.37 1.67
C LEU A 378 -10.72 9.73 0.95
N PRO A 379 -11.93 10.28 0.80
CA PRO A 379 -12.15 11.59 0.21
C PRO A 379 -11.35 12.70 0.92
N ALA A 380 -11.04 13.77 0.21
CA ALA A 380 -10.22 14.86 0.76
C ALA A 380 -10.87 15.60 1.94
N ASP A 381 -12.19 15.57 2.03
CA ASP A 381 -13.00 16.14 3.12
C ASP A 381 -13.26 15.16 4.27
N HIS A 382 -12.74 13.92 4.19
CA HIS A 382 -12.89 12.94 5.26
C HIS A 382 -12.13 13.38 6.53
N PRO A 383 -12.65 13.11 7.76
CA PRO A 383 -11.98 13.43 9.02
C PRO A 383 -10.52 13.03 9.12
N PHE A 384 -10.12 11.91 8.50
CA PHE A 384 -8.70 11.54 8.45
C PHE A 384 -7.81 12.65 7.87
N TRP A 385 -8.31 13.44 6.90
CA TRP A 385 -7.57 14.52 6.27
C TRP A 385 -7.85 15.90 6.87
N THR A 386 -9.04 16.12 7.42
CA THR A 386 -9.51 17.44 7.86
C THR A 386 -9.38 17.68 9.36
N ASP A 387 -9.34 16.63 10.19
CA ASP A 387 -9.10 16.78 11.62
C ASP A 387 -7.74 17.43 11.88
N ALA A 388 -7.66 18.24 12.93
CA ALA A 388 -6.39 18.83 13.33
C ALA A 388 -5.34 17.74 13.60
N PRO A 389 -4.06 17.94 13.23
CA PRO A 389 -3.02 16.99 13.58
C PRO A 389 -2.84 16.90 15.09
N GLU A 390 -2.72 15.69 15.61
CA GLU A 390 -2.54 15.44 17.04
C GLU A 390 -1.20 14.74 17.30
N PRO A 391 -0.56 14.99 18.46
CA PRO A 391 0.62 14.25 18.85
C PRO A 391 0.26 12.77 19.06
N TRP A 392 1.05 11.87 18.50
CA TRP A 392 0.90 10.42 18.69
C TRP A 392 1.49 9.95 20.03
N THR A 393 1.27 8.70 20.38
CA THR A 393 1.55 8.15 21.71
C THR A 393 2.98 8.42 22.16
N GLN A 394 3.99 8.21 21.34
CA GLN A 394 5.39 8.46 21.73
C GLN A 394 5.69 9.95 21.95
N VAL A 395 5.10 10.84 21.16
CA VAL A 395 5.23 12.29 21.39
C VAL A 395 4.63 12.69 22.74
N LYS A 396 3.43 12.18 23.04
CA LYS A 396 2.76 12.41 24.35
C LYS A 396 3.61 11.86 25.49
N ALA A 397 4.05 10.61 25.39
CA ALA A 397 4.80 9.91 26.43
C ALA A 397 6.12 10.61 26.78
N TRP A 398 6.95 10.89 25.77
CA TRP A 398 8.25 11.56 25.97
C TRP A 398 8.10 13.06 26.29
N GLY A 399 6.95 13.66 25.95
CA GLY A 399 6.57 15.02 26.32
C GLY A 399 5.94 15.14 27.70
N GLY A 400 5.80 14.05 28.46
CA GLY A 400 5.20 14.04 29.80
C GLY A 400 3.70 14.29 29.80
N GLN A 401 3.01 14.05 28.67
CA GLN A 401 1.57 14.23 28.52
C GLN A 401 0.80 12.92 28.80
N PRO A 402 -0.45 13.00 29.25
CA PRO A 402 -1.29 11.81 29.40
C PRO A 402 -1.54 11.10 28.06
N PHE A 403 -1.53 9.78 28.08
CA PHE A 403 -1.90 8.92 26.96
C PHE A 403 -2.56 7.63 27.46
N PRO A 404 -3.36 6.92 26.64
CA PRO A 404 -3.99 5.67 27.03
C PRO A 404 -2.93 4.61 27.38
N LYS A 405 -3.05 4.00 28.57
CA LYS A 405 -2.18 2.90 28.98
C LYS A 405 -2.45 1.68 28.10
N ASP A 406 -1.36 1.08 27.57
CA ASP A 406 -1.48 -0.21 26.91
C ASP A 406 -1.75 -1.36 27.88
N HIS A 407 -2.38 -2.40 27.39
CA HIS A 407 -2.68 -3.59 28.18
C HIS A 407 -2.62 -4.83 27.30
N ARG A 408 -2.28 -5.94 27.92
CA ARG A 408 -2.32 -7.25 27.27
C ARG A 408 -3.74 -7.54 26.80
N TRP A 409 -3.88 -7.97 25.56
CA TRP A 409 -5.13 -8.46 25.04
C TRP A 409 -5.23 -9.97 25.29
N SER A 410 -6.03 -10.36 26.31
CA SER A 410 -6.13 -11.75 26.77
C SER A 410 -7.31 -12.51 26.18
N ASP A 411 -8.29 -11.83 25.60
CA ASP A 411 -9.60 -12.42 25.32
C ASP A 411 -9.63 -13.28 24.05
N ASP A 412 -8.54 -13.34 23.30
CA ASP A 412 -8.48 -14.06 22.03
C ASP A 412 -7.38 -15.13 21.96
N ILE A 413 -6.83 -15.49 23.11
CA ILE A 413 -5.85 -16.56 23.18
C ILE A 413 -6.56 -17.91 23.11
N ARG A 414 -6.63 -18.49 21.88
CA ARG A 414 -6.90 -19.91 21.67
C ARG A 414 -8.26 -20.38 22.19
N THR A 415 -9.35 -19.80 21.78
CA THR A 415 -10.57 -20.59 21.66
C THR A 415 -10.30 -21.62 20.55
N HIS A 416 -9.82 -22.79 20.93
CA HIS A 416 -9.91 -23.94 20.06
C HIS A 416 -11.39 -24.16 19.79
N ASP A 417 -11.92 -23.55 18.74
CA ASP A 417 -13.14 -24.03 18.17
C ASP A 417 -12.87 -25.50 17.84
N LYS A 418 -13.54 -26.39 18.49
CA LYS A 418 -13.44 -27.80 18.21
C LYS A 418 -13.76 -27.99 16.74
N TRP A 419 -12.78 -28.46 16.01
CA TRP A 419 -12.88 -28.77 14.59
C TRP A 419 -13.99 -29.74 14.28
#